data_fac32127ba1950225858a690c9cde117
#
_entry.id   fac32127ba1950225858a690c9cde117
#
_cell.length_a   1.000
_cell.length_b   1.000
_cell.length_c   1.000
_cell.angle_alpha   90.00
_cell.angle_beta   90.00
_cell.angle_gamma   90.00
#
_symmetry.space_group_name_H-M   'P 1'
#
loop_
_entity.id
_entity.type
_entity.pdbx_description
1 polymer ?
#
loop_
_entity_poly.entity_id
_entity_poly.type
_entity_poly.pdbx_seq_one_letter_code
_entity_poly.pdbx_strand_id
1 'polypeptide(L)'
;SLPVFLISALNFVFTPFSFRYIFKPFFCILFICSSIVTYATMKYGVQFDKTMMQNIFETNAGEMTSYFNMSVVLWFLFTGILPCGLLLLVNIRYPETWIKGIIYRLISMFASLLIIFAIAFFFYKDYASVGRNNSSLNKEIIPTNYIYSGFKYVRDFFVSPGEFRQTGTDASRTINEKQKPVIMFLVVGETARSQNYALNG
;
A
#
# COMPACT_ATOMS: atom_id res chain seq x y z
N SER A 1 16.27 -11.12 -15.15
CA SER A 1 16.86 -10.11 -14.23
C SER A 1 15.86 -9.59 -13.21
N LEU A 2 14.58 -9.32 -13.59
CA LEU A 2 13.58 -8.72 -12.69
C LEU A 2 13.34 -9.50 -11.38
N PRO A 3 13.11 -10.83 -11.36
CA PRO A 3 12.91 -11.55 -10.10
C PRO A 3 14.12 -11.45 -9.16
N VAL A 4 15.35 -11.53 -9.71
CA VAL A 4 16.58 -11.42 -8.91
C VAL A 4 16.71 -10.02 -8.32
N PHE A 5 16.38 -8.99 -9.10
CA PHE A 5 16.35 -7.61 -8.62
C PHE A 5 15.36 -7.44 -7.45
N LEU A 6 14.13 -7.95 -7.61
CA LEU A 6 13.09 -7.84 -6.57
C LEU A 6 13.50 -8.61 -5.30
N ILE A 7 14.02 -9.82 -5.43
CA ILE A 7 14.50 -10.61 -4.28
C ILE A 7 15.60 -9.86 -3.55
N SER A 8 16.58 -9.31 -4.28
CA SER A 8 17.69 -8.56 -3.69
C SER A 8 17.20 -7.27 -3.03
N ALA A 9 16.27 -6.54 -3.66
CA ALA A 9 15.69 -5.33 -3.09
C ALA A 9 14.90 -5.62 -1.80
N LEU A 10 14.05 -6.65 -1.80
CA LEU A 10 13.30 -7.07 -0.62
C LEU A 10 14.24 -7.59 0.48
N ASN A 11 15.28 -8.36 0.13
CA ASN A 11 16.28 -8.80 1.09
C ASN A 11 16.99 -7.59 1.74
N PHE A 12 17.41 -6.62 0.95
CA PHE A 12 18.03 -5.40 1.45
C PHE A 12 17.11 -4.64 2.45
N VAL A 13 15.85 -4.47 2.09
CA VAL A 13 14.86 -3.73 2.91
C VAL A 13 14.50 -4.49 4.18
N PHE A 14 14.35 -5.82 4.13
CA PHE A 14 13.85 -6.61 5.25
C PHE A 14 14.93 -7.24 6.15
N THR A 15 16.17 -7.30 5.71
CA THR A 15 17.29 -7.79 6.54
C THR A 15 17.43 -7.04 7.88
N PRO A 16 17.24 -5.70 7.97
CA PRO A 16 17.26 -4.99 9.25
C PRO A 16 16.26 -5.51 10.28
N PHE A 17 15.15 -6.12 9.86
CA PHE A 17 14.12 -6.68 10.74
C PHE A 17 14.39 -8.13 11.15
N SER A 18 15.54 -8.73 10.74
CA SER A 18 15.89 -10.13 11.01
C SER A 18 16.46 -10.37 12.41
N PHE A 19 15.99 -9.62 13.43
CA PHE A 19 16.36 -9.86 14.81
C PHE A 19 15.52 -10.99 15.43
N ARG A 20 16.10 -11.73 16.37
CA ARG A 20 15.52 -12.92 17.01
C ARG A 20 14.06 -12.73 17.47
N TYR A 21 13.77 -11.59 18.08
CA TYR A 21 12.44 -11.32 18.67
C TYR A 21 11.49 -10.62 17.68
N ILE A 22 12.02 -9.95 16.67
CA ILE A 22 11.25 -9.13 15.73
C ILE A 22 10.88 -9.93 14.48
N PHE A 23 11.73 -10.86 14.05
CA PHE A 23 11.61 -11.56 12.77
C PHE A 23 10.25 -12.23 12.60
N LYS A 24 9.90 -13.16 13.51
CA LYS A 24 8.66 -13.92 13.40
C LYS A 24 7.41 -13.04 13.43
N PRO A 25 7.19 -12.17 14.44
CA PRO A 25 6.00 -11.34 14.48
C PRO A 25 5.93 -10.37 13.30
N PHE A 26 7.04 -9.78 12.88
CA PHE A 26 7.10 -8.88 11.75
C PHE A 26 6.67 -9.56 10.44
N PHE A 27 7.25 -10.72 10.12
CA PHE A 27 6.89 -11.43 8.90
C PHE A 27 5.49 -12.05 8.96
N CYS A 28 4.97 -12.45 10.14
CA CYS A 28 3.58 -12.86 10.28
C CYS A 28 2.62 -11.71 9.93
N ILE A 29 2.88 -10.50 10.44
CA ILE A 29 2.10 -9.31 10.08
C ILE A 29 2.17 -9.05 8.57
N LEU A 30 3.37 -9.14 7.98
CA LEU A 30 3.54 -8.98 6.53
C LEU A 30 2.75 -10.01 5.73
N PHE A 31 2.75 -11.29 6.09
CA PHE A 31 1.98 -12.32 5.39
C PHE A 31 0.48 -12.04 5.47
N ILE A 32 -0.03 -11.68 6.66
CA ILE A 32 -1.43 -11.35 6.87
C ILE A 32 -1.84 -10.13 6.04
N CYS A 33 -1.10 -9.04 6.14
CA CYS A 33 -1.40 -7.82 5.38
C CYS A 33 -1.27 -8.06 3.85
N SER A 34 -0.19 -8.73 3.42
CA SER A 34 0.01 -9.03 2.00
C SER A 34 -1.07 -9.93 1.42
N SER A 35 -1.60 -10.87 2.21
CA SER A 35 -2.71 -11.74 1.78
C SER A 35 -3.96 -10.94 1.46
N ILE A 36 -4.34 -10.01 2.35
CA ILE A 36 -5.51 -9.13 2.16
C ILE A 36 -5.31 -8.24 0.94
N VAL A 37 -4.15 -7.57 0.87
CA VAL A 37 -3.80 -6.66 -0.23
C VAL A 37 -3.80 -7.38 -1.57
N THR A 38 -3.18 -8.57 -1.64
CA THR A 38 -3.12 -9.36 -2.88
C THR A 38 -4.50 -9.78 -3.33
N TYR A 39 -5.37 -10.24 -2.41
CA TYR A 39 -6.75 -10.60 -2.76
C TYR A 39 -7.51 -9.40 -3.34
N ALA A 40 -7.46 -8.25 -2.67
CA ALA A 40 -8.15 -7.06 -3.11
C ALA A 40 -7.63 -6.56 -4.47
N THR A 41 -6.31 -6.58 -4.69
CA THR A 41 -5.71 -6.22 -5.97
C THR A 41 -6.15 -7.18 -7.09
N MET A 42 -6.10 -8.50 -6.85
CA MET A 42 -6.44 -9.49 -7.88
C MET A 42 -7.94 -9.56 -8.17
N LYS A 43 -8.79 -9.44 -7.15
CA LYS A 43 -10.23 -9.59 -7.29
C LYS A 43 -10.93 -8.31 -7.73
N TYR A 44 -10.48 -7.16 -7.22
CA TYR A 44 -11.15 -5.89 -7.43
C TYR A 44 -10.32 -4.89 -8.26
N GLY A 45 -9.09 -5.25 -8.65
CA GLY A 45 -8.19 -4.35 -9.40
C GLY A 45 -7.76 -3.11 -8.60
N VAL A 46 -7.84 -3.17 -7.28
CA VAL A 46 -7.56 -2.02 -6.40
C VAL A 46 -6.05 -1.82 -6.26
N GLN A 47 -5.58 -0.60 -6.46
CA GLN A 47 -4.21 -0.21 -6.15
C GLN A 47 -4.15 0.35 -4.73
N PHE A 48 -3.25 -0.20 -3.89
CA PHE A 48 -3.06 0.26 -2.53
C PHE A 48 -2.19 1.51 -2.49
N ASP A 49 -2.77 2.64 -2.86
CA ASP A 49 -2.18 3.96 -2.74
C ASP A 49 -2.67 4.69 -1.46
N LYS A 50 -2.25 5.95 -1.29
CA LYS A 50 -2.64 6.77 -0.13
C LYS A 50 -4.16 6.90 0.00
N THR A 51 -4.87 7.07 -1.10
CA THR A 51 -6.33 7.24 -1.10
C THR A 51 -7.03 5.96 -0.65
N MET A 52 -6.54 4.80 -1.11
CA MET A 52 -7.06 3.52 -0.65
C MET A 52 -6.79 3.27 0.83
N MET A 53 -5.61 3.68 1.33
CA MET A 53 -5.32 3.61 2.77
C MET A 53 -6.27 4.48 3.58
N GLN A 54 -6.58 5.68 3.11
CA GLN A 54 -7.58 6.55 3.72
C GLN A 54 -8.95 5.87 3.76
N ASN A 55 -9.42 5.33 2.64
CA ASN A 55 -10.69 4.62 2.57
C ASN A 55 -10.76 3.46 3.55
N ILE A 56 -9.68 2.67 3.70
CA ILE A 56 -9.63 1.56 4.67
C ILE A 56 -9.84 2.06 6.11
N PHE A 57 -9.22 3.16 6.48
CA PHE A 57 -9.34 3.72 7.83
C PHE A 57 -10.70 4.42 8.07
N GLU A 58 -11.35 4.92 7.02
CA GLU A 58 -12.64 5.60 7.09
C GLU A 58 -13.83 4.64 6.87
N THR A 59 -13.59 3.41 6.36
CA THR A 59 -14.63 2.41 6.12
C THR A 59 -15.26 1.94 7.42
N ASN A 60 -16.58 1.89 7.46
CA ASN A 60 -17.33 1.40 8.62
C ASN A 60 -17.46 -0.14 8.64
N ALA A 61 -17.78 -0.70 9.82
CA ALA A 61 -17.88 -2.15 10.01
C ALA A 61 -18.98 -2.81 9.13
N GLY A 62 -20.04 -2.10 8.80
CA GLY A 62 -21.12 -2.62 7.95
C GLY A 62 -20.67 -2.85 6.52
N GLU A 63 -19.87 -1.94 5.97
CA GLU A 63 -19.28 -2.09 4.65
C GLU A 63 -18.25 -3.23 4.61
N MET A 64 -17.41 -3.33 5.65
CA MET A 64 -16.43 -4.41 5.75
C MET A 64 -17.07 -5.80 5.67
N THR A 65 -18.19 -6.00 6.34
CA THR A 65 -18.86 -7.31 6.36
C THR A 65 -19.38 -7.74 5.00
N SER A 66 -19.72 -6.81 4.11
CA SER A 66 -20.21 -7.11 2.76
C SER A 66 -19.13 -7.75 1.85
N TYR A 67 -17.85 -7.55 2.16
CA TYR A 67 -16.75 -8.17 1.43
C TYR A 67 -16.39 -9.58 1.91
N PHE A 68 -16.94 -10.03 3.05
CA PHE A 68 -16.67 -11.37 3.56
C PHE A 68 -17.45 -12.42 2.78
N ASN A 69 -16.72 -13.26 2.07
CA ASN A 69 -17.23 -14.44 1.39
C ASN A 69 -16.28 -15.62 1.55
N MET A 70 -16.74 -16.82 1.23
CA MET A 70 -15.94 -18.05 1.39
C MET A 70 -14.60 -17.98 0.62
N SER A 71 -14.55 -17.31 -0.52
CA SER A 71 -13.33 -17.16 -1.32
C SER A 71 -12.28 -16.32 -0.58
N VAL A 72 -12.69 -15.24 0.09
CA VAL A 72 -11.79 -14.43 0.94
C VAL A 72 -11.22 -15.26 2.07
N VAL A 73 -12.08 -16.02 2.76
CA VAL A 73 -11.67 -16.86 3.90
C VAL A 73 -10.66 -17.91 3.47
N LEU A 74 -10.93 -18.65 2.39
CA LEU A 74 -10.00 -19.66 1.86
C LEU A 74 -8.68 -19.02 1.41
N TRP A 75 -8.75 -17.91 0.67
CA TRP A 75 -7.55 -17.19 0.24
C TRP A 75 -6.69 -16.78 1.44
N PHE A 76 -7.30 -16.14 2.43
CA PHE A 76 -6.61 -15.67 3.62
C PHE A 76 -6.00 -16.82 4.44
N LEU A 77 -6.70 -17.95 4.52
CA LEU A 77 -6.20 -19.14 5.19
C LEU A 77 -4.94 -19.69 4.51
N PHE A 78 -4.96 -19.82 3.17
CA PHE A 78 -3.83 -20.40 2.44
C PHE A 78 -2.65 -19.43 2.24
N THR A 79 -2.90 -18.15 2.03
CA THR A 79 -1.83 -17.18 1.71
C THR A 79 -1.39 -16.33 2.91
N GLY A 80 -2.20 -16.23 3.96
CA GLY A 80 -1.90 -15.50 5.19
C GLY A 80 -1.58 -16.41 6.36
N ILE A 81 -2.58 -17.20 6.80
CA ILE A 81 -2.46 -17.99 8.03
C ILE A 81 -1.48 -19.16 7.87
N LEU A 82 -1.56 -19.91 6.78
CA LEU A 82 -0.71 -21.07 6.55
C LEU A 82 0.79 -20.69 6.52
N PRO A 83 1.26 -19.70 5.74
CA PRO A 83 2.67 -19.29 5.77
C PRO A 83 3.10 -18.77 7.15
N CYS A 84 2.22 -18.04 7.84
CA CYS A 84 2.48 -17.58 9.20
C CYS A 84 2.66 -18.76 10.17
N GLY A 85 1.77 -19.76 10.12
CA GLY A 85 1.87 -20.99 10.91
C GLY A 85 3.16 -21.76 10.63
N LEU A 86 3.50 -21.93 9.35
CA LEU A 86 4.76 -22.58 8.95
C LEU A 86 5.98 -21.81 9.49
N LEU A 87 5.99 -20.47 9.40
CA LEU A 87 7.07 -19.65 9.95
C LEU A 87 7.20 -19.80 11.46
N LEU A 88 6.10 -19.91 12.18
CA LEU A 88 6.12 -20.10 13.65
C LEU A 88 6.68 -21.47 14.04
N LEU A 89 6.41 -22.51 13.26
CA LEU A 89 6.90 -23.87 13.49
C LEU A 89 8.39 -24.02 13.17
N VAL A 90 8.95 -23.24 12.24
CA VAL A 90 10.36 -23.32 11.89
C VAL A 90 11.23 -22.85 13.05
N ASN A 91 12.21 -23.67 13.41
CA ASN A 91 13.23 -23.30 14.41
C ASN A 91 14.41 -22.59 13.76
N ILE A 92 14.42 -21.26 13.87
CA ILE A 92 15.43 -20.41 13.27
C ILE A 92 16.66 -20.36 14.19
N ARG A 93 17.80 -20.78 13.68
CA ARG A 93 19.07 -20.70 14.41
C ARG A 93 19.66 -19.31 14.24
N TYR A 94 19.85 -18.62 15.34
CA TYR A 94 20.52 -17.32 15.39
C TYR A 94 21.96 -17.46 15.83
N PRO A 95 22.86 -16.57 15.39
CA PRO A 95 24.25 -16.56 15.88
C PRO A 95 24.28 -16.34 17.39
N GLU A 96 25.20 -17.01 18.05
CA GLU A 96 25.38 -16.95 19.52
C GLU A 96 25.78 -15.54 19.97
N THR A 97 26.55 -14.82 19.16
CA THR A 97 27.04 -13.48 19.48
C THR A 97 26.29 -12.43 18.68
N TRP A 98 25.85 -11.37 19.33
CA TRP A 98 25.18 -10.22 18.69
C TRP A 98 26.01 -9.63 17.55
N ILE A 99 27.34 -9.52 17.76
CA ILE A 99 28.26 -8.98 16.75
C ILE A 99 28.26 -9.81 15.49
N LYS A 100 28.35 -11.16 15.59
CA LYS A 100 28.25 -12.05 14.43
C LYS A 100 26.90 -11.88 13.70
N GLY A 101 25.83 -11.72 14.46
CA GLY A 101 24.51 -11.46 13.89
C GLY A 101 24.44 -10.16 13.08
N ILE A 102 25.02 -9.09 13.57
CA ILE A 102 25.11 -7.81 12.84
C ILE A 102 25.98 -7.96 11.59
N ILE A 103 27.17 -8.60 11.71
CA ILE A 103 28.06 -8.81 10.57
C ILE A 103 27.36 -9.60 9.45
N TYR A 104 26.67 -10.70 9.76
CA TYR A 104 25.95 -11.47 8.73
C TYR A 104 24.84 -10.66 8.03
N ARG A 105 24.14 -9.81 8.77
CA ARG A 105 23.14 -8.89 8.18
C ARG A 105 23.81 -7.87 7.25
N LEU A 106 24.89 -7.25 7.70
CA LEU A 106 25.64 -6.29 6.88
C LEU A 106 26.19 -6.94 5.61
N ILE A 107 26.74 -8.15 5.70
CA ILE A 107 27.20 -8.92 4.53
C ILE A 107 26.04 -9.22 3.59
N SER A 108 24.88 -9.67 4.11
CA SER A 108 23.69 -9.93 3.31
C SER A 108 23.18 -8.67 2.62
N MET A 109 23.11 -7.56 3.33
CA MET A 109 22.70 -6.27 2.76
C MET A 109 23.66 -5.79 1.69
N PHE A 110 24.98 -5.90 1.95
CA PHE A 110 26.00 -5.51 0.99
C PHE A 110 25.97 -6.38 -0.27
N ALA A 111 25.82 -7.70 -0.12
CA ALA A 111 25.65 -8.61 -1.25
C ALA A 111 24.41 -8.26 -2.08
N SER A 112 23.27 -7.97 -1.43
CA SER A 112 22.07 -7.53 -2.12
C SER A 112 22.27 -6.22 -2.88
N LEU A 113 22.96 -5.26 -2.27
CA LEU A 113 23.26 -3.97 -2.89
C LEU A 113 24.18 -4.15 -4.11
N LEU A 114 25.19 -5.03 -4.03
CA LEU A 114 26.04 -5.35 -5.17
C LEU A 114 25.27 -5.97 -6.34
N ILE A 115 24.33 -6.89 -6.05
CA ILE A 115 23.48 -7.50 -7.07
C ILE A 115 22.57 -6.44 -7.71
N ILE A 116 21.94 -5.58 -6.92
CA ILE A 116 21.12 -4.47 -7.41
C ILE A 116 21.95 -3.55 -8.31
N PHE A 117 23.16 -3.19 -7.86
CA PHE A 117 24.05 -2.31 -8.62
C PHE A 117 24.51 -2.96 -9.93
N ALA A 118 24.87 -4.25 -9.91
CA ALA A 118 25.22 -4.99 -11.11
C ALA A 118 24.06 -5.03 -12.12
N ILE A 119 22.83 -5.33 -11.66
CA ILE A 119 21.66 -5.33 -12.52
C ILE A 119 21.40 -3.92 -13.07
N ALA A 120 21.48 -2.89 -12.23
CA ALA A 120 21.31 -1.51 -12.66
C ALA A 120 22.38 -1.10 -13.70
N PHE A 121 23.62 -1.52 -13.53
CA PHE A 121 24.70 -1.19 -14.48
C PHE A 121 24.50 -1.86 -15.84
N PHE A 122 24.19 -3.17 -15.87
CA PHE A 122 24.07 -3.91 -17.13
C PHE A 122 22.72 -3.67 -17.85
N PHE A 123 21.66 -3.39 -17.13
CA PHE A 123 20.29 -3.27 -17.66
C PHE A 123 19.68 -1.88 -17.47
N TYR A 124 20.50 -0.84 -17.28
CA TYR A 124 20.02 0.53 -16.99
C TYR A 124 19.01 1.03 -18.02
N LYS A 125 19.27 0.84 -19.30
CA LYS A 125 18.40 1.34 -20.38
C LYS A 125 17.02 0.71 -20.31
N ASP A 126 16.94 -0.60 -20.07
CA ASP A 126 15.67 -1.33 -20.03
C ASP A 126 14.85 -0.94 -18.80
N TYR A 127 15.48 -0.90 -17.63
CA TYR A 127 14.81 -0.50 -16.38
C TYR A 127 14.39 0.96 -16.38
N ALA A 128 15.20 1.86 -16.91
CA ALA A 128 14.87 3.28 -17.03
C ALA A 128 13.71 3.51 -18.01
N SER A 129 13.65 2.75 -19.10
CA SER A 129 12.54 2.79 -20.05
C SER A 129 11.24 2.28 -19.43
N VAL A 130 11.28 1.12 -18.79
CA VAL A 130 10.12 0.52 -18.11
C VAL A 130 9.61 1.44 -17.00
N GLY A 131 10.50 1.97 -16.16
CA GLY A 131 10.14 2.86 -15.06
C GLY A 131 9.49 4.17 -15.50
N ARG A 132 9.94 4.74 -16.63
CA ARG A 132 9.34 5.95 -17.20
C ARG A 132 7.97 5.70 -17.82
N ASN A 133 7.81 4.57 -18.50
CA ASN A 133 6.57 4.25 -19.20
C ASN A 133 5.48 3.69 -18.29
N ASN A 134 5.86 3.15 -17.11
CA ASN A 134 4.94 2.49 -16.18
C ASN A 134 5.13 3.03 -14.76
N SER A 135 4.72 4.27 -14.53
CA SER A 135 4.81 4.90 -13.20
C SER A 135 3.96 4.18 -12.11
N SER A 136 3.00 3.35 -12.53
CA SER A 136 2.15 2.56 -11.63
C SER A 136 2.84 1.32 -11.06
N LEU A 137 3.92 0.82 -11.67
CA LEU A 137 4.60 -0.40 -11.23
C LEU A 137 5.03 -0.37 -9.76
N ASN A 138 5.44 0.79 -9.27
CA ASN A 138 5.82 0.95 -7.85
C ASN A 138 4.64 0.69 -6.90
N LYS A 139 3.40 0.87 -7.38
CA LYS A 139 2.18 0.64 -6.60
C LYS A 139 1.72 -0.82 -6.64
N GLU A 140 2.34 -1.66 -7.46
CA GLU A 140 1.99 -3.07 -7.64
C GLU A 140 2.91 -4.01 -6.86
N ILE A 141 4.08 -3.52 -6.41
CA ILE A 141 5.05 -4.36 -5.68
C ILE A 141 4.62 -4.56 -4.24
N ILE A 142 4.09 -5.73 -3.92
CA ILE A 142 3.75 -6.15 -2.57
C ILE A 142 5.01 -6.76 -1.91
N PRO A 143 5.34 -6.42 -0.66
CA PRO A 143 4.57 -5.65 0.33
C PRO A 143 4.90 -4.15 0.38
N THR A 144 5.79 -3.64 -0.44
CA THR A 144 6.31 -2.27 -0.32
C THR A 144 5.26 -1.20 -0.65
N ASN A 145 4.31 -1.49 -1.53
CA ASN A 145 3.25 -0.56 -1.92
C ASN A 145 2.40 -0.10 -0.73
N TYR A 146 1.80 -1.03 0.02
CA TYR A 146 0.93 -0.67 1.15
C TYR A 146 1.72 -0.13 2.36
N ILE A 147 2.97 -0.60 2.57
CA ILE A 147 3.84 -0.06 3.63
C ILE A 147 4.16 1.41 3.35
N TYR A 148 4.57 1.73 2.12
CA TYR A 148 4.87 3.10 1.72
C TYR A 148 3.63 3.99 1.77
N SER A 149 2.50 3.51 1.25
CA SER A 149 1.24 4.25 1.23
C SER A 149 0.69 4.49 2.63
N GLY A 150 0.79 3.49 3.52
CA GLY A 150 0.43 3.63 4.93
C GLY A 150 1.31 4.66 5.65
N PHE A 151 2.62 4.60 5.44
CA PHE A 151 3.53 5.60 6.00
C PHE A 151 3.23 7.02 5.51
N LYS A 152 2.95 7.17 4.21
CA LYS A 152 2.57 8.46 3.62
C LYS A 152 1.25 8.98 4.20
N TYR A 153 0.25 8.11 4.38
CA TYR A 153 -1.02 8.46 5.00
C TYR A 153 -0.82 8.96 6.43
N VAL A 154 -0.10 8.19 7.27
CA VAL A 154 0.19 8.56 8.66
C VAL A 154 0.96 9.87 8.74
N ARG A 155 2.00 10.04 7.92
CA ARG A 155 2.77 11.28 7.86
C ARG A 155 1.88 12.48 7.54
N ASP A 156 1.06 12.38 6.51
CA ASP A 156 0.22 13.49 6.06
C ASP A 156 -0.90 13.79 7.09
N PHE A 157 -1.36 12.79 7.83
CA PHE A 157 -2.32 12.97 8.92
C PHE A 157 -1.73 13.76 10.10
N PHE A 158 -0.48 13.44 10.49
CA PHE A 158 0.15 14.08 11.65
C PHE A 158 0.91 15.37 11.32
N VAL A 159 1.44 15.51 10.11
CA VAL A 159 2.32 16.63 9.74
C VAL A 159 1.59 17.72 8.97
N SER A 160 0.51 17.40 8.31
CA SER A 160 -0.29 18.35 7.53
C SER A 160 -1.78 18.19 7.86
N PRO A 161 -2.22 18.58 9.07
CA PRO A 161 -3.63 18.80 9.28
C PRO A 161 -4.04 19.92 8.33
N GLY A 162 -4.82 19.59 7.30
CA GLY A 162 -5.30 20.57 6.33
C GLY A 162 -5.97 21.72 7.09
N GLU A 163 -5.41 22.92 7.02
CA GLU A 163 -6.10 24.08 7.56
C GLU A 163 -7.43 24.22 6.83
N PHE A 164 -8.52 24.16 7.60
CA PHE A 164 -9.83 24.43 7.07
C PHE A 164 -9.86 25.87 6.56
N ARG A 165 -9.79 26.05 5.25
CA ARG A 165 -9.93 27.34 4.61
C ARG A 165 -11.37 27.53 4.19
N GLN A 166 -12.05 28.42 4.87
CA GLN A 166 -13.39 28.84 4.50
C GLN A 166 -13.30 29.60 3.17
N THR A 167 -13.96 29.08 2.12
CA THR A 167 -14.06 29.71 0.80
C THR A 167 -15.42 30.40 0.68
N GLY A 168 -15.48 31.50 -0.09
CA GLY A 168 -16.74 32.21 -0.33
C GLY A 168 -17.19 33.11 0.83
N THR A 169 -16.28 33.55 1.68
CA THR A 169 -16.59 34.49 2.77
C THR A 169 -17.05 35.87 2.27
N ASP A 170 -16.78 36.17 1.02
CA ASP A 170 -17.18 37.37 0.29
C ASP A 170 -18.48 37.18 -0.51
N ALA A 171 -19.04 35.96 -0.49
CA ALA A 171 -20.30 35.71 -1.19
C ALA A 171 -21.44 36.40 -0.51
N SER A 172 -22.14 37.30 -1.23
CA SER A 172 -23.35 37.99 -0.79
C SER A 172 -24.50 37.70 -1.71
N ARG A 173 -25.69 37.55 -1.13
CA ARG A 173 -26.90 37.34 -1.92
C ARG A 173 -27.49 38.71 -2.29
N THR A 174 -27.49 39.03 -3.56
CA THR A 174 -28.24 40.18 -4.09
C THR A 174 -29.70 39.81 -4.21
N ILE A 175 -30.53 40.27 -3.26
CA ILE A 175 -31.97 40.04 -3.29
C ILE A 175 -32.57 41.07 -4.21
N ASN A 176 -33.15 40.61 -5.31
CA ASN A 176 -33.97 41.44 -6.18
C ASN A 176 -35.45 41.18 -5.80
N GLU A 177 -36.10 42.13 -5.20
CA GLU A 177 -37.49 41.99 -4.63
C GLU A 177 -38.53 41.55 -5.67
N LYS A 178 -38.23 41.65 -6.97
CA LYS A 178 -39.12 41.24 -8.06
C LYS A 178 -38.85 39.81 -8.57
N GLN A 179 -37.89 39.07 -8.03
CA GLN A 179 -37.62 37.72 -8.46
C GLN A 179 -38.46 36.69 -7.70
N LYS A 180 -39.01 35.73 -8.48
CA LYS A 180 -39.70 34.56 -7.91
C LYS A 180 -38.73 33.77 -7.00
N PRO A 181 -39.22 33.10 -5.94
CA PRO A 181 -38.35 32.26 -5.12
C PRO A 181 -37.66 31.19 -5.95
N VAL A 182 -36.33 31.08 -5.82
CA VAL A 182 -35.50 30.09 -6.50
C VAL A 182 -35.19 28.99 -5.47
N ILE A 183 -35.56 27.76 -5.80
CA ILE A 183 -35.15 26.58 -5.04
C ILE A 183 -33.95 25.99 -5.75
N MET A 184 -32.81 25.84 -5.04
CA MET A 184 -31.63 25.20 -5.53
C MET A 184 -31.44 23.85 -4.85
N PHE A 185 -31.35 22.79 -5.64
CA PHE A 185 -30.99 21.46 -5.16
C PHE A 185 -29.50 21.22 -5.43
N LEU A 186 -28.70 21.09 -4.38
CA LEU A 186 -27.31 20.66 -4.49
C LEU A 186 -27.24 19.15 -4.24
N VAL A 187 -26.96 18.39 -5.29
CA VAL A 187 -26.78 16.95 -5.20
C VAL A 187 -25.28 16.65 -5.28
N VAL A 188 -24.70 16.21 -4.17
CA VAL A 188 -23.32 15.75 -4.11
C VAL A 188 -23.33 14.24 -4.38
N GLY A 189 -22.81 13.85 -5.55
CA GLY A 189 -22.67 12.45 -5.92
C GLY A 189 -21.46 11.82 -5.24
N GLU A 190 -21.67 10.70 -4.57
CA GLU A 190 -20.60 9.84 -4.05
C GLU A 190 -20.36 8.68 -5.02
N THR A 191 -19.10 8.38 -5.31
CA THR A 191 -18.66 7.29 -6.22
C THR A 191 -19.26 7.29 -7.64
N ALA A 192 -19.75 8.43 -8.08
CA ALA A 192 -20.33 8.59 -9.41
C ALA A 192 -19.22 8.53 -10.49
N ARG A 193 -19.29 7.53 -11.39
CA ARG A 193 -18.36 7.42 -12.52
C ARG A 193 -18.80 8.32 -13.66
N SER A 194 -17.85 9.03 -14.29
CA SER A 194 -18.14 9.96 -15.40
C SER A 194 -18.90 9.30 -16.57
N GLN A 195 -18.59 8.04 -16.86
CA GLN A 195 -19.25 7.24 -17.91
C GLN A 195 -20.73 6.94 -17.64
N ASN A 196 -21.21 7.13 -16.41
CA ASN A 196 -22.61 6.91 -16.03
C ASN A 196 -23.47 8.18 -16.16
N TYR A 197 -22.88 9.30 -16.56
CA TYR A 197 -23.60 10.52 -16.82
C TYR A 197 -24.00 10.60 -18.30
N ALA A 198 -25.29 10.84 -18.56
CA ALA A 198 -25.83 10.94 -19.92
C ALA A 198 -25.16 12.04 -20.78
N LEU A 199 -24.56 13.06 -20.15
CA LEU A 199 -23.79 14.10 -20.82
C LEU A 199 -22.44 13.65 -21.37
N ASN A 200 -21.94 12.50 -20.95
CA ASN A 200 -20.63 11.97 -21.37
C ASN A 200 -20.75 10.81 -22.38
N GLY A 201 -21.94 10.54 -22.89
CA GLY A 201 -22.24 9.58 -23.95
C GLY A 201 -22.81 8.27 -23.48
#